data_551ed7d5e0990ec26c3c72fd6f90cfba
#
_entry.id   551ed7d5e0990ec26c3c72fd6f90cfba
#
_cell.length_a   1.000
_cell.length_b   1.000
_cell.length_c   1.000
_cell.angle_alpha   90.00
_cell.angle_beta   90.00
_cell.angle_gamma   90.00
#
_symmetry.space_group_name_H-M   'P 1'
#
loop_
_entity.id
_entity.type
_entity.pdbx_description
1 polymer ?
#
loop_
_entity_poly.entity_id
_entity_poly.type
_entity_poly.pdbx_seq_one_letter_code
_entity_poly.pdbx_strand_id
1 'polypeptide(L)'
;MRTRVLFKVAALAGMLALTGCASKLAQPNQYSGFLKDYSNLKEATTASGKSELRWIDPNYNPANYDNVVYHPVTYYPVPKPTTQVGEKALQDILNYTNKQLKQAISERKPLATTAGNRSLIFRGAITGVDSSKEGLQFYEVVPVAMIVAGTQAATGHRTMDTDLYFEAELIDASTNKPVIKVVRKGEGKTLANENTPLTIETMKQVIDDMAVDAVKFDPSQR
;
A
#
# COMPACT_ATOMS: atom_id res chain seq x y z
N MET A 1 -5.48 -66.34 30.47
CA MET A 1 -5.14 -65.24 31.37
C MET A 1 -5.03 -63.91 30.53
N ARG A 2 -5.69 -62.91 31.02
CA ARG A 2 -6.12 -61.74 30.28
C ARG A 2 -5.00 -60.70 30.09
N THR A 3 -4.63 -60.41 28.87
CA THR A 3 -3.77 -59.30 28.54
C THR A 3 -4.66 -58.14 28.02
N ARG A 4 -4.84 -57.13 28.84
CA ARG A 4 -5.53 -55.91 28.49
C ARG A 4 -4.55 -55.02 27.74
N VAL A 5 -4.76 -54.89 26.44
CA VAL A 5 -4.09 -53.90 25.60
C VAL A 5 -4.76 -52.57 25.87
N LEU A 6 -4.05 -51.70 26.55
CA LEU A 6 -4.42 -50.31 26.73
C LEU A 6 -4.04 -49.55 25.45
N PHE A 7 -5.02 -49.25 24.61
CA PHE A 7 -4.90 -48.28 23.57
C PHE A 7 -4.76 -46.87 24.18
N LYS A 8 -3.54 -46.39 24.27
CA LYS A 8 -3.32 -44.98 24.49
C LYS A 8 -3.47 -44.29 23.16
N VAL A 9 -4.65 -43.71 22.93
CA VAL A 9 -4.88 -42.75 21.87
C VAL A 9 -4.11 -41.50 22.26
N ALA A 10 -2.93 -41.32 21.69
CA ALA A 10 -2.24 -40.04 21.70
C ALA A 10 -2.97 -39.14 20.75
N ALA A 11 -3.87 -38.31 21.28
CA ALA A 11 -4.42 -37.18 20.54
C ALA A 11 -3.27 -36.21 20.31
N LEU A 12 -2.64 -36.31 19.13
CA LEU A 12 -1.71 -35.33 18.63
C LEU A 12 -2.54 -34.12 18.21
N ALA A 13 -2.80 -33.23 19.17
CA ALA A 13 -3.33 -31.91 18.88
C ALA A 13 -2.27 -31.19 18.09
N GLY A 14 -2.41 -31.23 16.78
CA GLY A 14 -1.67 -30.35 15.87
C GLY A 14 -2.01 -28.92 16.21
N MET A 15 -1.21 -28.27 17.06
CA MET A 15 -1.15 -26.81 17.12
C MET A 15 -0.65 -26.35 15.75
N LEU A 16 -1.59 -25.99 14.88
CA LEU A 16 -1.32 -25.10 13.80
C LEU A 16 -0.85 -23.77 14.44
N ALA A 17 0.46 -23.64 14.57
CA ALA A 17 1.07 -22.35 14.82
C ALA A 17 0.69 -21.47 13.62
N LEU A 18 -0.38 -20.71 13.77
CA LEU A 18 -0.64 -19.52 12.94
C LEU A 18 0.51 -18.55 13.23
N THR A 19 1.65 -18.82 12.61
CA THR A 19 2.66 -17.76 12.48
C THR A 19 1.98 -16.67 11.68
N GLY A 20 1.54 -15.64 12.36
CA GLY A 20 1.01 -14.42 11.73
C GLY A 20 2.14 -13.79 10.93
N CYS A 21 2.37 -14.28 9.72
CA CYS A 21 3.17 -13.56 8.76
C CYS A 21 2.43 -12.24 8.52
N ALA A 22 3.03 -11.12 8.89
CA ALA A 22 2.53 -9.82 8.51
C ALA A 22 2.30 -9.85 7.00
N SER A 23 1.05 -9.68 6.57
CA SER A 23 0.72 -9.76 5.16
C SER A 23 1.44 -8.65 4.41
N LYS A 24 2.14 -9.00 3.34
CA LYS A 24 2.77 -8.04 2.43
C LYS A 24 1.75 -7.27 1.59
N LEU A 25 0.50 -7.72 1.60
CA LEU A 25 -0.62 -7.11 0.90
C LEU A 25 -1.52 -6.37 1.86
N ALA A 26 -2.11 -5.28 1.39
CA ALA A 26 -3.19 -4.62 2.10
C ALA A 26 -4.41 -5.55 2.17
N GLN A 27 -5.00 -5.66 3.36
CA GLN A 27 -6.18 -6.47 3.58
C GLN A 27 -7.46 -5.65 3.32
N PRO A 28 -8.61 -6.28 3.02
CA PRO A 28 -9.85 -5.56 2.74
C PRO A 28 -10.29 -4.56 3.82
N ASN A 29 -10.03 -4.86 5.09
CA ASN A 29 -10.28 -3.94 6.21
C ASN A 29 -9.28 -2.78 6.28
N GLN A 30 -8.29 -2.76 5.40
CA GLN A 30 -7.27 -1.73 5.28
C GLN A 30 -7.48 -0.84 4.04
N TYR A 31 -8.56 -1.00 3.30
CA TYR A 31 -8.88 -0.13 2.18
C TYR A 31 -9.46 1.20 2.67
N SER A 32 -8.98 2.28 2.08
CA SER A 32 -9.31 3.63 2.55
C SER A 32 -10.68 4.15 2.08
N GLY A 33 -11.21 3.59 1.02
CA GLY A 33 -12.35 4.16 0.29
C GLY A 33 -11.96 5.23 -0.73
N PHE A 34 -10.66 5.46 -0.99
CA PHE A 34 -10.20 6.36 -2.05
C PHE A 34 -10.58 5.84 -3.43
N LEU A 35 -10.38 4.55 -3.69
CA LEU A 35 -10.95 3.89 -4.85
C LEU A 35 -12.44 3.66 -4.61
N LYS A 36 -13.26 3.98 -5.61
CA LYS A 36 -14.73 3.77 -5.51
C LYS A 36 -15.11 2.30 -5.52
N ASP A 37 -14.23 1.45 -6.05
CA ASP A 37 -14.47 0.02 -6.23
C ASP A 37 -13.15 -0.75 -6.14
N TYR A 38 -13.10 -1.71 -5.22
CA TYR A 38 -11.96 -2.61 -4.98
C TYR A 38 -12.19 -4.01 -5.56
N SER A 39 -13.28 -4.21 -6.27
CA SER A 39 -13.56 -5.49 -6.91
C SER A 39 -12.50 -5.82 -7.96
N ASN A 40 -12.30 -7.11 -8.19
CA ASN A 40 -11.38 -7.62 -9.20
C ASN A 40 -9.88 -7.32 -8.98
N LEU A 41 -9.50 -6.72 -7.85
CA LEU A 41 -8.09 -6.61 -7.47
C LEU A 41 -7.50 -8.01 -7.28
N LYS A 42 -6.33 -8.24 -7.87
CA LYS A 42 -5.58 -9.50 -7.77
C LYS A 42 -4.18 -9.22 -7.30
N GLU A 43 -3.60 -10.17 -6.58
CA GLU A 43 -2.19 -10.09 -6.23
C GLU A 43 -1.33 -10.09 -7.49
N ALA A 44 -0.35 -9.19 -7.51
CA ALA A 44 0.64 -9.06 -8.56
C ALA A 44 2.02 -8.76 -7.95
N THR A 45 3.06 -9.23 -8.63
CA THR A 45 4.43 -8.86 -8.29
C THR A 45 4.86 -7.69 -9.15
N THR A 46 5.45 -6.68 -8.54
CA THR A 46 5.95 -5.48 -9.22
C THR A 46 7.35 -5.70 -9.78
N ALA A 47 7.84 -4.76 -10.59
CA ALA A 47 9.18 -4.81 -11.15
C ALA A 47 10.30 -4.73 -10.10
N SER A 48 10.02 -4.12 -8.94
CA SER A 48 10.92 -4.12 -7.77
C SER A 48 10.84 -5.40 -6.93
N GLY A 49 10.02 -6.38 -7.34
CA GLY A 49 9.83 -7.65 -6.63
C GLY A 49 8.91 -7.55 -5.40
N LYS A 50 8.16 -6.47 -5.27
CA LYS A 50 7.20 -6.27 -4.18
C LYS A 50 5.82 -6.76 -4.58
N SER A 51 4.99 -7.11 -3.59
CA SER A 51 3.59 -7.48 -3.83
C SER A 51 2.68 -6.25 -3.81
N GLU A 52 1.68 -6.25 -4.66
CA GLU A 52 0.59 -5.28 -4.66
C GLU A 52 -0.74 -5.94 -5.06
N LEU A 53 -1.85 -5.28 -4.80
CA LEU A 53 -3.14 -5.64 -5.39
C LEU A 53 -3.38 -4.76 -6.60
N ARG A 54 -3.69 -5.38 -7.76
CA ARG A 54 -3.82 -4.67 -9.02
C ARG A 54 -5.00 -5.19 -9.83
N TRP A 55 -5.67 -4.28 -10.52
CA TRP A 55 -6.60 -4.60 -11.59
C TRP A 55 -6.27 -3.78 -12.83
N ILE A 56 -6.29 -4.43 -13.98
CA ILE A 56 -6.12 -3.80 -15.29
C ILE A 56 -7.34 -4.16 -16.12
N ASP A 57 -7.98 -3.17 -16.73
CA ASP A 57 -9.08 -3.38 -17.67
C ASP A 57 -8.62 -4.35 -18.77
N PRO A 58 -9.37 -5.43 -19.05
CA PRO A 58 -9.02 -6.36 -20.13
C PRO A 58 -8.84 -5.71 -21.50
N ASN A 59 -9.51 -4.57 -21.73
CA ASN A 59 -9.43 -3.82 -22.99
C ASN A 59 -8.38 -2.70 -22.95
N TYR A 60 -7.66 -2.52 -21.83
CA TYR A 60 -6.65 -1.50 -21.74
C TYR A 60 -5.54 -1.73 -22.73
N ASN A 61 -5.33 -0.73 -23.60
CA ASN A 61 -4.20 -0.69 -24.53
C ASN A 61 -3.50 0.66 -24.37
N PRO A 62 -2.24 0.69 -23.91
CA PRO A 62 -1.50 1.94 -23.70
C PRO A 62 -1.28 2.74 -24.98
N ALA A 63 -1.35 2.14 -26.17
CA ALA A 63 -1.26 2.82 -27.44
C ALA A 63 -2.45 3.73 -27.76
N ASN A 64 -3.58 3.54 -27.07
CA ASN A 64 -4.76 4.37 -27.24
C ASN A 64 -4.62 5.77 -26.59
N TYR A 65 -3.58 5.98 -25.77
CA TYR A 65 -3.40 7.20 -24.97
C TYR A 65 -2.10 7.89 -25.33
N ASP A 66 -2.16 9.19 -25.48
CA ASP A 66 -1.02 10.02 -25.90
C ASP A 66 -0.31 10.69 -24.72
N ASN A 67 -1.03 10.96 -23.64
CA ASN A 67 -0.53 11.71 -22.48
C ASN A 67 -1.24 11.31 -21.17
N VAL A 68 -0.71 11.84 -20.07
CA VAL A 68 -1.29 11.68 -18.74
C VAL A 68 -1.50 13.06 -18.10
N VAL A 69 -2.69 13.31 -17.59
CA VAL A 69 -2.94 14.40 -16.65
C VAL A 69 -2.62 13.91 -15.25
N TYR A 70 -1.58 14.47 -14.66
CA TYR A 70 -1.16 14.11 -13.31
C TYR A 70 -1.88 14.94 -12.27
N HIS A 71 -2.81 14.33 -11.52
CA HIS A 71 -3.33 14.94 -10.32
C HIS A 71 -2.37 14.66 -9.17
N PRO A 72 -1.94 15.69 -8.42
CA PRO A 72 -1.05 15.47 -7.28
C PRO A 72 -1.62 14.44 -6.30
N VAL A 73 -0.75 13.56 -5.81
CA VAL A 73 -1.07 12.65 -4.70
C VAL A 73 -1.47 13.47 -3.50
N THR A 74 -2.48 13.01 -2.80
CA THR A 74 -2.97 13.60 -1.55
C THR A 74 -2.94 12.57 -0.44
N TYR A 75 -3.20 12.99 0.79
CA TYR A 75 -3.55 12.08 1.86
C TYR A 75 -5.05 11.79 1.83
N TYR A 76 -5.44 10.54 2.05
CA TYR A 76 -6.83 10.14 2.17
C TYR A 76 -7.00 9.00 3.19
N PRO A 77 -7.74 9.21 4.27
CA PRO A 77 -8.29 10.49 4.74
C PRO A 77 -7.21 11.52 5.12
N VAL A 78 -7.64 12.75 5.40
CA VAL A 78 -6.71 13.81 5.84
C VAL A 78 -6.07 13.40 7.18
N PRO A 79 -4.73 13.41 7.27
CA PRO A 79 -4.02 12.97 8.47
C PRO A 79 -4.17 13.91 9.65
N LYS A 80 -4.10 13.34 10.84
CA LYS A 80 -3.90 14.09 12.08
C LYS A 80 -2.46 13.86 12.55
N PRO A 81 -1.61 14.89 12.62
CA PRO A 81 -0.26 14.74 13.12
C PRO A 81 -0.24 14.17 14.55
N THR A 82 0.76 13.35 14.84
CA THR A 82 1.03 12.79 16.16
C THR A 82 2.44 13.15 16.60
N THR A 83 2.80 12.84 17.85
CA THR A 83 4.18 13.04 18.32
C THR A 83 5.18 12.24 17.50
N GLN A 84 4.81 11.03 17.07
CA GLN A 84 5.68 10.17 16.29
C GLN A 84 5.68 10.53 14.81
N VAL A 85 4.54 10.99 14.29
CA VAL A 85 4.35 11.37 12.89
C VAL A 85 3.94 12.84 12.83
N GLY A 86 4.94 13.71 12.92
CA GLY A 86 4.72 15.15 12.90
C GLY A 86 4.33 15.70 11.53
N GLU A 87 3.75 16.90 11.54
CA GLU A 87 3.29 17.58 10.32
C GLU A 87 4.39 17.72 9.26
N LYS A 88 5.63 18.05 9.71
CA LYS A 88 6.78 18.15 8.79
C LYS A 88 7.06 16.82 8.09
N ALA A 89 7.04 15.72 8.80
CA ALA A 89 7.28 14.39 8.21
C ALA A 89 6.21 14.06 7.17
N LEU A 90 4.94 14.35 7.46
CA LEU A 90 3.83 14.18 6.53
C LEU A 90 4.05 15.00 5.26
N GLN A 91 4.39 16.28 5.42
CA GLN A 91 4.63 17.15 4.27
C GLN A 91 5.81 16.70 3.42
N ASP A 92 6.92 16.31 4.05
CA ASP A 92 8.12 15.82 3.36
C ASP A 92 7.83 14.53 2.57
N ILE A 93 7.09 13.59 3.17
CA ILE A 93 6.67 12.35 2.52
C ILE A 93 5.77 12.63 1.32
N LEU A 94 4.78 13.49 1.49
CA LEU A 94 3.85 13.84 0.41
C LEU A 94 4.57 14.52 -0.76
N ASN A 95 5.45 15.48 -0.46
CA ASN A 95 6.24 16.19 -1.45
C ASN A 95 7.17 15.23 -2.21
N TYR A 96 7.85 14.34 -1.48
CA TYR A 96 8.75 13.36 -2.08
C TYR A 96 7.97 12.38 -2.96
N THR A 97 6.85 11.87 -2.49
CA THR A 97 5.98 10.96 -3.27
C THR A 97 5.53 11.64 -4.57
N ASN A 98 5.05 12.87 -4.49
CA ASN A 98 4.62 13.62 -5.67
C ASN A 98 5.76 13.85 -6.66
N LYS A 99 6.95 14.19 -6.16
CA LYS A 99 8.14 14.39 -7.01
C LYS A 99 8.48 13.10 -7.77
N GLN A 100 8.62 11.99 -7.05
CA GLN A 100 9.06 10.72 -7.62
C GLN A 100 8.01 10.12 -8.58
N LEU A 101 6.74 10.10 -8.20
CA LEU A 101 5.69 9.54 -9.07
C LEU A 101 5.42 10.41 -10.30
N LYS A 102 5.42 11.74 -10.15
CA LYS A 102 5.27 12.64 -11.30
C LYS A 102 6.39 12.45 -12.32
N GLN A 103 7.63 12.33 -11.85
CA GLN A 103 8.77 12.02 -12.71
C GLN A 103 8.60 10.66 -13.38
N ALA A 104 8.33 9.61 -12.62
CA ALA A 104 8.16 8.25 -13.14
C ALA A 104 7.07 8.17 -14.22
N ILE A 105 5.93 8.83 -14.01
CA ILE A 105 4.85 8.87 -15.00
C ILE A 105 5.28 9.65 -16.24
N SER A 106 6.02 10.76 -16.08
CA SER A 106 6.51 11.55 -17.21
C SER A 106 7.51 10.80 -18.11
N GLU A 107 8.25 9.83 -17.55
CA GLU A 107 9.14 8.96 -18.32
C GLU A 107 8.38 7.97 -19.21
N ARG A 108 7.12 7.67 -18.86
CA ARG A 108 6.27 6.74 -19.61
C ARG A 108 5.45 7.43 -20.70
N LYS A 109 4.90 8.58 -20.38
CA LYS A 109 4.06 9.37 -21.29
C LYS A 109 4.20 10.86 -20.98
N PRO A 110 4.12 11.72 -22.00
CA PRO A 110 4.07 13.16 -21.81
C PRO A 110 3.00 13.56 -20.80
N LEU A 111 3.31 14.50 -19.93
CA LEU A 111 2.30 15.08 -19.03
C LEU A 111 1.55 16.19 -19.74
N ALA A 112 0.23 16.21 -19.56
CA ALA A 112 -0.66 17.27 -20.02
C ALA A 112 -1.30 18.01 -18.85
N THR A 113 -1.62 19.28 -19.04
CA THR A 113 -2.35 20.09 -18.06
C THR A 113 -3.86 19.93 -18.17
N THR A 114 -4.33 19.54 -19.35
CA THR A 114 -5.76 19.38 -19.66
C THR A 114 -5.98 18.03 -20.32
N ALA A 115 -7.04 17.35 -19.91
CA ALA A 115 -7.41 16.06 -20.48
C ALA A 115 -8.08 16.21 -21.84
N GLY A 116 -7.64 15.43 -22.81
CA GLY A 116 -8.29 15.21 -24.10
C GLY A 116 -8.83 13.78 -24.21
N ASN A 117 -9.46 13.47 -25.34
CA ASN A 117 -10.07 12.14 -25.55
C ASN A 117 -9.07 10.97 -25.50
N ARG A 118 -7.79 11.24 -25.71
CA ARG A 118 -6.70 10.24 -25.65
C ARG A 118 -5.80 10.47 -24.44
N SER A 119 -6.34 11.01 -23.37
CA SER A 119 -5.62 11.22 -22.12
C SER A 119 -5.98 10.15 -21.10
N LEU A 120 -4.98 9.78 -20.30
CA LEU A 120 -5.18 9.16 -19.00
C LEU A 120 -5.19 10.24 -17.93
N ILE A 121 -5.93 10.02 -16.86
CA ILE A 121 -5.89 10.84 -15.65
C ILE A 121 -5.31 9.96 -14.53
N PHE A 122 -4.18 10.37 -13.97
CA PHE A 122 -3.62 9.73 -12.79
C PHE A 122 -4.22 10.35 -11.53
N ARG A 123 -4.68 9.53 -10.61
CA ARG A 123 -5.07 9.88 -9.25
C ARG A 123 -4.42 8.93 -8.26
N GLY A 124 -3.90 9.46 -7.17
CA GLY A 124 -3.29 8.65 -6.12
C GLY A 124 -3.45 9.28 -4.75
N ALA A 125 -3.43 8.44 -3.74
CA ALA A 125 -3.45 8.86 -2.35
C ALA A 125 -2.53 8.00 -1.48
N ILE A 126 -1.84 8.64 -0.54
CA ILE A 126 -1.27 7.95 0.61
C ILE A 126 -2.41 7.73 1.57
N THR A 127 -2.70 6.46 1.84
CA THR A 127 -3.83 6.06 2.67
C THR A 127 -3.32 5.46 3.96
N GLY A 128 -3.95 5.84 5.09
CA GLY A 128 -3.53 5.34 6.37
C GLY A 128 -4.40 4.25 6.89
N VAL A 129 -3.80 3.36 7.62
CA VAL A 129 -4.56 2.32 8.27
C VAL A 129 -3.99 2.02 9.64
N ASP A 130 -4.82 1.98 10.63
CA ASP A 130 -4.49 1.38 11.91
C ASP A 130 -5.01 -0.06 11.94
N SER A 131 -4.16 -0.99 12.30
CA SER A 131 -4.54 -2.38 12.46
C SER A 131 -4.43 -2.88 13.91
N SER A 132 -4.05 -2.04 14.85
CA SER A 132 -3.56 -2.55 16.14
C SER A 132 -4.60 -2.67 17.25
N LYS A 133 -5.87 -2.30 17.03
CA LYS A 133 -6.90 -2.52 18.07
C LYS A 133 -8.19 -3.06 17.48
N GLU A 134 -8.51 -4.28 17.87
CA GLU A 134 -9.81 -4.88 17.64
C GLU A 134 -10.93 -3.93 18.08
N GLY A 135 -11.83 -3.59 17.15
CA GLY A 135 -13.06 -2.86 17.45
C GLY A 135 -13.15 -1.42 16.99
N LEU A 136 -12.11 -0.83 16.39
CA LEU A 136 -12.18 0.51 15.84
C LEU A 136 -12.59 0.49 14.37
N GLN A 137 -13.63 1.25 14.05
CA GLN A 137 -14.07 1.40 12.67
C GLN A 137 -13.06 2.25 11.92
N PHE A 138 -12.77 1.86 10.69
CA PHE A 138 -11.78 2.44 9.78
C PHE A 138 -11.78 3.98 9.72
N TYR A 139 -12.93 4.62 9.87
CA TYR A 139 -13.11 6.08 9.80
C TYR A 139 -12.98 6.81 11.14
N GLU A 140 -12.83 6.09 12.26
CA GLU A 140 -12.81 6.72 13.60
C GLU A 140 -11.43 7.07 14.12
N VAL A 141 -10.37 6.44 13.57
CA VAL A 141 -9.03 6.61 14.12
C VAL A 141 -8.00 6.58 13.03
N VAL A 142 -7.77 7.68 12.33
CA VAL A 142 -6.56 7.64 11.53
C VAL A 142 -5.81 8.94 11.49
N PRO A 143 -4.65 8.95 12.09
CA PRO A 143 -3.54 9.66 11.50
C PRO A 143 -2.83 8.72 10.55
N VAL A 144 -2.89 9.09 9.28
CA VAL A 144 -1.95 8.71 8.26
C VAL A 144 -1.07 7.52 8.53
N ALA A 145 -1.41 6.52 7.84
CA ALA A 145 -0.61 5.70 6.96
C ALA A 145 0.73 5.22 7.44
N MET A 146 0.98 5.25 8.70
CA MET A 146 2.17 4.61 9.24
C MET A 146 1.80 3.85 10.48
N ILE A 147 1.49 2.60 10.24
CA ILE A 147 1.28 1.66 11.31
C ILE A 147 2.63 1.38 11.92
N VAL A 148 2.73 1.75 13.14
CA VAL A 148 3.79 1.26 13.96
C VAL A 148 3.30 0.00 14.63
N ALA A 149 3.45 -1.13 13.96
CA ALA A 149 3.16 -2.42 14.55
C ALA A 149 4.31 -2.76 15.52
N GLY A 150 3.98 -2.91 16.80
CA GLY A 150 4.97 -3.36 17.78
C GLY A 150 5.31 -4.83 17.57
N THR A 151 6.52 -5.15 17.15
CA THR A 151 7.04 -6.50 17.27
C THR A 151 7.62 -6.66 18.66
N GLN A 152 7.06 -7.59 19.43
CA GLN A 152 7.66 -7.98 20.71
C GLN A 152 8.88 -8.87 20.42
N ALA A 153 10.04 -8.25 20.36
CA ALA A 153 11.27 -9.01 20.49
C ALA A 153 11.44 -9.42 21.97
N ALA A 154 11.74 -10.68 22.20
CA ALA A 154 11.95 -11.26 23.54
C ALA A 154 13.13 -10.64 24.33
N THR A 155 13.73 -9.58 23.84
CA THR A 155 14.94 -8.94 24.36
C THR A 155 14.73 -7.55 24.98
N GLY A 156 13.46 -7.11 25.18
CA GLY A 156 13.18 -5.82 25.84
C GLY A 156 13.39 -4.57 24.99
N HIS A 157 13.82 -4.71 23.73
CA HIS A 157 13.87 -3.61 22.77
C HIS A 157 12.67 -3.74 21.83
N ARG A 158 11.70 -2.84 22.00
CA ARG A 158 10.51 -2.77 21.13
C ARG A 158 10.85 -1.96 19.90
N THR A 159 11.30 -2.62 18.86
CA THR A 159 11.36 -2.02 17.53
C THR A 159 9.94 -1.90 16.96
N MET A 160 9.73 -0.90 16.10
CA MET A 160 8.44 -0.59 15.52
C MET A 160 8.54 -0.68 14.00
N ASP A 161 7.79 -1.60 13.40
CA ASP A 161 7.70 -1.69 11.95
C ASP A 161 6.87 -0.53 11.41
N THR A 162 7.19 -0.08 10.21
CA THR A 162 6.49 1.04 9.58
C THR A 162 5.99 0.62 8.21
N ASP A 163 4.75 0.98 7.90
CA ASP A 163 4.12 0.69 6.62
C ASP A 163 3.62 1.97 5.94
N LEU A 164 3.75 2.03 4.63
CA LEU A 164 3.12 3.04 3.77
C LEU A 164 2.03 2.37 2.94
N TYR A 165 0.80 2.85 3.09
CA TYR A 165 -0.31 2.43 2.23
C TYR A 165 -0.56 3.44 1.13
N PHE A 166 -0.76 2.94 -0.06
CA PHE A 166 -0.95 3.75 -1.24
C PHE A 166 -2.04 3.17 -2.13
N GLU A 167 -2.96 4.01 -2.57
CA GLU A 167 -3.99 3.66 -3.54
C GLU A 167 -3.90 4.57 -4.74
N ALA A 168 -4.02 4.01 -5.94
CA ALA A 168 -3.97 4.80 -7.17
C ALA A 168 -4.85 4.19 -8.26
N GLU A 169 -5.25 5.04 -9.19
CA GLU A 169 -5.94 4.66 -10.40
C GLU A 169 -5.48 5.48 -11.61
N LEU A 170 -5.48 4.84 -12.78
CA LEU A 170 -5.47 5.51 -14.07
C LEU A 170 -6.89 5.46 -14.64
N ILE A 171 -7.39 6.61 -15.05
CA ILE A 171 -8.74 6.80 -15.56
C ILE A 171 -8.64 7.20 -17.03
N ASP A 172 -9.43 6.55 -17.90
CA ASP A 172 -9.65 6.99 -19.26
C ASP A 172 -10.46 8.29 -19.24
N ALA A 173 -9.88 9.37 -19.76
CA ALA A 173 -10.51 10.70 -19.72
C ALA A 173 -11.78 10.78 -20.56
N SER A 174 -11.91 9.96 -21.62
CA SER A 174 -13.08 9.96 -22.51
C SER A 174 -14.31 9.30 -21.88
N THR A 175 -14.08 8.24 -21.10
CA THR A 175 -15.15 7.45 -20.48
C THR A 175 -15.34 7.74 -19.00
N ASN A 176 -14.38 8.40 -18.40
CA ASN A 176 -14.27 8.64 -16.94
C ASN A 176 -14.31 7.34 -16.13
N LYS A 177 -13.80 6.24 -16.69
CA LYS A 177 -13.72 4.94 -16.03
C LYS A 177 -12.26 4.57 -15.72
N PRO A 178 -11.98 3.96 -14.56
CA PRO A 178 -10.67 3.41 -14.28
C PRO A 178 -10.29 2.34 -15.32
N VAL A 179 -9.04 2.37 -15.75
CA VAL A 179 -8.43 1.34 -16.61
C VAL A 179 -7.32 0.58 -15.88
N ILE A 180 -6.79 1.16 -14.80
CA ILE A 180 -5.87 0.49 -13.86
C ILE A 180 -6.24 0.93 -12.46
N LYS A 181 -6.23 0.00 -11.52
CA LYS A 181 -6.35 0.26 -10.07
C LYS A 181 -5.22 -0.46 -9.34
N VAL A 182 -4.65 0.19 -8.34
CA VAL A 182 -3.57 -0.36 -7.51
C VAL A 182 -3.85 -0.05 -6.04
N VAL A 183 -3.64 -1.06 -5.20
CA VAL A 183 -3.56 -0.92 -3.74
C VAL A 183 -2.24 -1.54 -3.30
N ARG A 184 -1.42 -0.76 -2.63
CA ARG A 184 -0.09 -1.17 -2.22
C ARG A 184 0.13 -0.94 -0.73
N LYS A 185 0.77 -1.91 -0.09
CA LYS A 185 1.40 -1.80 1.20
C LYS A 185 2.92 -1.89 0.98
N GLY A 186 3.66 -0.93 1.49
CA GLY A 186 5.12 -0.93 1.44
C GLY A 186 5.72 -0.83 2.84
N GLU A 187 6.68 -1.68 3.15
CA GLU A 187 7.36 -1.71 4.42
C GLU A 187 8.51 -0.69 4.42
N GLY A 188 8.47 0.27 5.35
CA GLY A 188 9.53 1.23 5.58
C GLY A 188 10.62 0.70 6.50
N LYS A 189 11.55 1.59 6.92
CA LYS A 189 12.58 1.23 7.88
C LYS A 189 11.97 1.10 9.28
N THR A 190 12.35 0.07 10.00
CA THR A 190 11.98 -0.12 11.41
C THR A 190 12.49 1.02 12.28
N LEU A 191 11.67 1.52 13.18
CA LEU A 191 12.05 2.50 14.19
C LEU A 191 12.57 1.80 15.46
N ALA A 192 13.51 2.44 16.14
CA ALA A 192 14.14 1.86 17.33
C ALA A 192 13.15 1.67 18.50
N ASN A 193 12.15 2.54 18.62
CA ASN A 193 11.12 2.49 19.66
C ASN A 193 9.96 3.44 19.32
N GLU A 194 8.93 3.43 20.15
CA GLU A 194 7.72 4.27 20.01
C GLU A 194 7.95 5.78 20.10
N ASN A 195 9.09 6.20 20.66
CA ASN A 195 9.45 7.62 20.79
C ASN A 195 10.33 8.10 19.63
N THR A 196 10.76 7.19 18.74
CA THR A 196 11.55 7.55 17.56
C THR A 196 10.66 8.22 16.53
N PRO A 197 10.89 9.50 16.18
CA PRO A 197 10.08 10.18 15.18
C PRO A 197 10.25 9.53 13.81
N LEU A 198 9.15 9.42 13.11
CA LEU A 198 9.15 9.00 11.72
C LEU A 198 9.56 10.17 10.84
N THR A 199 10.36 9.90 9.82
CA THR A 199 10.88 10.89 8.87
C THR A 199 10.71 10.40 7.45
N ILE A 200 10.99 11.26 6.47
CA ILE A 200 11.03 10.83 5.06
C ILE A 200 12.03 9.69 4.82
N GLU A 201 13.15 9.68 5.52
CA GLU A 201 14.17 8.63 5.38
C GLU A 201 13.66 7.24 5.79
N THR A 202 12.62 7.19 6.62
CA THR A 202 11.94 5.94 6.99
C THR A 202 11.18 5.36 5.79
N MET A 203 10.58 6.21 4.96
CA MET A 203 9.69 5.81 3.86
C MET A 203 10.33 5.92 2.48
N LYS A 204 11.51 6.51 2.40
CA LYS A 204 12.15 6.85 1.12
C LYS A 204 12.26 5.66 0.17
N GLN A 205 12.74 4.51 0.66
CA GLN A 205 12.90 3.31 -0.16
C GLN A 205 11.57 2.81 -0.72
N VAL A 206 10.51 2.83 0.08
CA VAL A 206 9.16 2.43 -0.38
C VAL A 206 8.69 3.31 -1.54
N ILE A 207 8.90 4.62 -1.44
CA ILE A 207 8.49 5.57 -2.46
C ILE A 207 9.34 5.42 -3.73
N ASP A 208 10.65 5.20 -3.58
CA ASP A 208 11.55 4.95 -4.69
C ASP A 208 11.18 3.65 -5.44
N ASP A 209 10.86 2.57 -4.69
CA ASP A 209 10.36 1.32 -5.28
C ASP A 209 9.05 1.55 -6.05
N MET A 210 8.12 2.36 -5.52
CA MET A 210 6.88 2.70 -6.21
C MET A 210 7.14 3.45 -7.52
N ALA A 211 8.09 4.37 -7.53
CA ALA A 211 8.47 5.11 -8.73
C ALA A 211 9.10 4.19 -9.78
N VAL A 212 10.02 3.30 -9.37
CA VAL A 212 10.62 2.29 -10.25
C VAL A 212 9.55 1.38 -10.86
N ASP A 213 8.59 0.95 -10.05
CA ASP A 213 7.50 0.09 -10.50
C ASP A 213 6.59 0.82 -11.49
N ALA A 214 6.33 2.10 -11.28
CA ALA A 214 5.57 2.92 -12.23
C ALA A 214 6.29 3.08 -13.57
N VAL A 215 7.63 3.30 -13.57
CA VAL A 215 8.44 3.38 -14.81
C VAL A 215 8.43 2.04 -15.54
N LYS A 216 8.59 0.93 -14.83
CA LYS A 216 8.73 -0.41 -15.41
C LYS A 216 7.41 -1.17 -15.54
N PHE A 217 6.30 -0.52 -15.27
CA PHE A 217 4.99 -1.15 -15.34
C PHE A 217 4.73 -1.80 -16.70
N ASP A 218 4.40 -3.08 -16.70
CA ASP A 218 4.02 -3.85 -17.88
C ASP A 218 2.55 -4.28 -17.80
N PRO A 219 1.67 -3.71 -18.64
CA PRO A 219 0.25 -4.04 -18.61
C PRO A 219 -0.06 -5.46 -19.12
N SER A 220 0.89 -6.18 -19.71
CA SER A 220 0.70 -7.58 -20.11
C SER A 220 0.75 -8.54 -18.93
N GLN A 221 1.36 -8.14 -17.82
CA GLN A 221 1.42 -8.90 -16.56
C GLN A 221 0.13 -8.67 -15.75
N ARG A 222 -0.93 -9.40 -16.09
CA ARG A 222 -2.28 -9.30 -15.52
C ARG A 222 -2.51 -10.33 -14.43
#